data_3dcf2a4e7547c8d13ace8061c644dffd
#
_entry.id   3dcf2a4e7547c8d13ace8061c644dffd
#
_cell.length_a   1.000
_cell.length_b   1.000
_cell.length_c   1.000
_cell.angle_alpha   90.00
_cell.angle_beta   90.00
_cell.angle_gamma   90.00
#
_symmetry.space_group_name_H-M   'P 1'
#
loop_
_entity.id
_entity.type
_entity.pdbx_description
1 polymer ?
#
loop_
_entity_poly.entity_id
_entity_poly.type
_entity_poly.pdbx_seq_one_letter_code
_entity_poly.pdbx_strand_id
1 'polypeptide(L)'
;MQRARRYIDDASGSLSGALAYRRFCTPALSGYRTADHDLLIERSRFHLRDAHPVSVTTQEGNLQAYVFEPDGSERAASVLMVHGWTGEASFMSAFAEQLRRRGFRVVLFDFPAHGRSAGRHTNLIACAHATREVAEKLGPIHFVVAHSLGGLAALLAGGGGPPMPRAYPFRAFVLVSMPNKFADVTRAFGERLRLRPAAQRSYEHRLEQLAHRSITRFTGANLLAATGRPALLLHARDDAEIPFANAEQIAQRLPAELIGFDGLGHRKILYAPPVVRCASTYLQRQRQLFCEDNGRTRK
;
A
#
# COMPACT_ATOMS: atom_id res chain seq x y z
N MET A 1 -34.13 -30.00 16.15
CA MET A 1 -33.72 -29.68 14.75
C MET A 1 -33.04 -28.33 14.58
N GLN A 2 -33.50 -27.24 15.18
CA GLN A 2 -32.83 -25.91 15.04
C GLN A 2 -31.40 -25.84 15.58
N ARG A 3 -31.08 -26.50 16.73
CA ARG A 3 -29.70 -26.51 17.29
C ARG A 3 -28.72 -27.28 16.38
N ALA A 4 -29.11 -28.40 15.79
CA ALA A 4 -28.25 -29.18 14.89
C ALA A 4 -27.98 -28.44 13.57
N ARG A 5 -28.99 -27.76 13.01
CA ARG A 5 -28.81 -26.89 11.83
C ARG A 5 -27.86 -25.75 12.09
N ARG A 6 -27.93 -25.10 13.25
CA ARG A 6 -27.02 -24.03 13.66
C ARG A 6 -25.56 -24.52 13.81
N TYR A 7 -25.36 -25.72 14.36
CA TYR A 7 -24.03 -26.35 14.47
C TYR A 7 -23.42 -26.68 13.11
N ILE A 8 -24.21 -27.18 12.15
CA ILE A 8 -23.77 -27.50 10.79
C ILE A 8 -23.48 -26.22 10.02
N ASP A 9 -24.29 -25.17 10.15
CA ASP A 9 -24.09 -23.88 9.54
C ASP A 9 -22.84 -23.17 10.11
N ASP A 10 -22.58 -23.26 11.41
CA ASP A 10 -21.38 -22.70 12.05
C ASP A 10 -20.11 -23.46 11.65
N ALA A 11 -20.12 -24.78 11.59
CA ALA A 11 -18.98 -25.60 11.18
C ALA A 11 -18.65 -25.37 9.68
N SER A 12 -19.67 -25.37 8.81
CA SER A 12 -19.49 -25.09 7.39
C SER A 12 -19.04 -23.64 7.13
N GLY A 13 -19.54 -22.69 7.93
CA GLY A 13 -19.15 -21.31 7.92
C GLY A 13 -17.69 -21.12 8.33
N SER A 14 -17.23 -21.86 9.34
CA SER A 14 -15.83 -21.80 9.80
C SER A 14 -14.85 -22.33 8.75
N LEU A 15 -15.17 -23.45 8.09
CA LEU A 15 -14.33 -24.01 7.02
C LEU A 15 -14.30 -23.09 5.79
N SER A 16 -15.45 -22.61 5.34
CA SER A 16 -15.56 -21.71 4.21
C SER A 16 -14.84 -20.38 4.48
N GLY A 17 -14.92 -19.85 5.71
CA GLY A 17 -14.21 -18.67 6.15
C GLY A 17 -12.69 -18.88 6.19
N ALA A 18 -12.22 -20.08 6.63
CA ALA A 18 -10.81 -20.42 6.60
C ALA A 18 -10.24 -20.51 5.17
N LEU A 19 -11.00 -21.08 4.25
CA LEU A 19 -10.63 -21.13 2.84
C LEU A 19 -10.60 -19.74 2.19
N ALA A 20 -11.59 -18.90 2.50
CA ALA A 20 -11.63 -17.52 2.05
C ALA A 20 -10.43 -16.71 2.58
N TYR A 21 -10.12 -16.83 3.87
CA TYR A 21 -8.94 -16.24 4.49
C TYR A 21 -7.64 -16.65 3.78
N ARG A 22 -7.45 -17.96 3.58
CA ARG A 22 -6.28 -18.49 2.87
C ARG A 22 -6.19 -17.94 1.45
N ARG A 23 -7.31 -17.88 0.73
CA ARG A 23 -7.36 -17.34 -0.63
C ARG A 23 -7.09 -15.85 -0.67
N PHE A 24 -7.64 -15.07 0.26
CA PHE A 24 -7.35 -13.64 0.40
C PHE A 24 -5.86 -13.41 0.66
N CYS A 25 -5.26 -14.16 1.57
CA CYS A 25 -3.85 -14.04 1.93
C CYS A 25 -2.89 -14.65 0.90
N THR A 26 -3.37 -15.19 -0.23
CA THR A 26 -2.56 -15.74 -1.32
C THR A 26 -2.74 -14.87 -2.57
N PRO A 27 -1.88 -13.88 -2.84
CA PRO A 27 -2.07 -12.94 -3.94
C PRO A 27 -2.32 -13.60 -5.29
N ALA A 28 -1.58 -14.66 -5.61
CA ALA A 28 -1.74 -15.44 -6.84
C ALA A 28 -3.12 -16.09 -7.00
N LEU A 29 -3.83 -16.37 -5.90
CA LEU A 29 -5.14 -17.04 -5.87
C LEU A 29 -6.30 -16.08 -5.56
N SER A 30 -6.01 -14.81 -5.27
CA SER A 30 -7.01 -13.84 -4.83
C SER A 30 -8.07 -13.50 -5.90
N GLY A 31 -7.76 -13.77 -7.17
CA GLY A 31 -8.65 -13.51 -8.30
C GLY A 31 -8.69 -12.02 -8.72
N TYR A 32 -7.80 -11.20 -8.19
CA TYR A 32 -7.61 -9.80 -8.63
C TYR A 32 -6.60 -9.66 -9.78
N ARG A 33 -5.85 -10.71 -10.08
CA ARG A 33 -4.92 -10.76 -11.21
C ARG A 33 -5.67 -11.06 -12.50
N THR A 34 -5.46 -10.27 -13.55
CA THR A 34 -6.07 -10.41 -14.87
C THR A 34 -4.97 -10.60 -15.93
N ALA A 35 -5.33 -11.03 -17.15
CA ALA A 35 -4.37 -11.13 -18.25
C ALA A 35 -3.67 -9.79 -18.56
N ASP A 36 -4.39 -8.67 -18.43
CA ASP A 36 -3.81 -7.33 -18.60
C ASP A 36 -2.73 -7.02 -17.55
N HIS A 37 -2.83 -7.60 -16.35
CA HIS A 37 -1.79 -7.50 -15.34
C HIS A 37 -0.48 -8.11 -15.81
N ASP A 38 -0.50 -9.28 -16.42
CA ASP A 38 0.69 -9.99 -16.85
C ASP A 38 1.43 -9.22 -17.96
N LEU A 39 0.67 -8.68 -18.92
CA LEU A 39 1.22 -7.81 -19.97
C LEU A 39 1.81 -6.52 -19.37
N LEU A 40 1.15 -5.94 -18.37
CA LEU A 40 1.61 -4.74 -17.71
C LEU A 40 2.90 -5.00 -16.92
N ILE A 41 3.00 -6.14 -16.22
CA ILE A 41 4.20 -6.59 -15.52
C ILE A 41 5.39 -6.70 -16.48
N GLU A 42 5.21 -7.37 -17.61
CA GLU A 42 6.28 -7.57 -18.59
C GLU A 42 6.83 -6.24 -19.09
N ARG A 43 5.94 -5.31 -19.46
CA ARG A 43 6.32 -3.97 -19.93
C ARG A 43 6.98 -3.12 -18.85
N SER A 44 6.45 -3.13 -17.64
CA SER A 44 6.93 -2.27 -16.55
C SER A 44 8.25 -2.74 -15.95
N ARG A 45 8.56 -4.04 -15.96
CA ARG A 45 9.84 -4.58 -15.48
C ARG A 45 11.04 -4.06 -16.28
N PHE A 46 10.86 -3.75 -17.55
CA PHE A 46 11.90 -3.12 -18.35
C PHE A 46 12.39 -1.79 -17.73
N HIS A 47 11.52 -1.04 -17.08
CA HIS A 47 11.87 0.24 -16.45
C HIS A 47 12.62 0.09 -15.12
N LEU A 48 12.76 -1.14 -14.60
CA LEU A 48 13.60 -1.41 -13.42
C LEU A 48 15.05 -1.79 -13.75
N ARG A 49 15.42 -1.90 -15.03
CA ARG A 49 16.75 -2.34 -15.46
C ARG A 49 17.90 -1.44 -14.97
N ASP A 50 17.61 -0.14 -14.81
CA ASP A 50 18.60 0.86 -14.39
C ASP A 50 18.63 1.01 -12.84
N ALA A 51 17.82 0.27 -12.11
CA ALA A 51 17.83 0.22 -10.67
C ALA A 51 18.85 -0.83 -10.15
N HIS A 52 19.44 -0.56 -9.00
CA HIS A 52 20.24 -1.54 -8.27
C HIS A 52 19.33 -2.53 -7.55
N PRO A 53 19.29 -3.82 -7.90
CA PRO A 53 18.51 -4.81 -7.19
C PRO A 53 19.15 -5.12 -5.84
N VAL A 54 18.34 -5.16 -4.79
CA VAL A 54 18.80 -5.43 -3.42
C VAL A 54 17.89 -6.48 -2.79
N SER A 55 18.47 -7.54 -2.21
CA SER A 55 17.73 -8.48 -1.37
C SER A 55 17.71 -7.97 0.08
N VAL A 56 16.52 -7.82 0.64
CA VAL A 56 16.31 -7.32 2.00
C VAL A 56 15.76 -8.45 2.87
N THR A 57 16.57 -8.97 3.78
CA THR A 57 16.11 -10.00 4.75
C THR A 57 15.25 -9.33 5.81
N THR A 58 14.00 -9.76 5.95
CA THR A 58 13.02 -9.25 6.92
C THR A 58 12.42 -10.40 7.72
N GLN A 59 11.62 -10.09 8.75
CA GLN A 59 10.84 -11.11 9.46
C GLN A 59 9.80 -11.81 8.55
N GLU A 60 9.41 -11.16 7.45
CA GLU A 60 8.49 -11.72 6.46
C GLU A 60 9.21 -12.52 5.35
N GLY A 61 10.51 -12.73 5.48
CA GLY A 61 11.37 -13.40 4.52
C GLY A 61 12.24 -12.45 3.71
N ASN A 62 12.87 -12.98 2.66
CA ASN A 62 13.70 -12.19 1.76
C ASN A 62 12.82 -11.43 0.77
N LEU A 63 12.92 -10.11 0.77
CA LEU A 63 12.20 -9.24 -0.13
C LEU A 63 13.10 -8.70 -1.22
N GLN A 64 12.58 -8.60 -2.43
CA GLN A 64 13.28 -7.96 -3.54
C GLN A 64 12.99 -6.45 -3.50
N ALA A 65 14.05 -5.66 -3.43
CA ALA A 65 13.99 -4.21 -3.58
C ALA A 65 14.81 -3.75 -4.79
N TYR A 66 14.55 -2.52 -5.21
CA TYR A 66 15.19 -1.84 -6.34
C TYR A 66 15.49 -0.41 -5.93
N VAL A 67 16.72 0.03 -6.09
CA VAL A 67 17.17 1.35 -5.68
C VAL A 67 17.66 2.13 -6.89
N PHE A 68 17.05 3.28 -7.12
CA PHE A 68 17.55 4.29 -8.06
C PHE A 68 18.27 5.37 -7.27
N GLU A 69 19.56 5.49 -7.51
CA GLU A 69 20.33 6.61 -6.98
C GLU A 69 20.16 7.84 -7.89
N PRO A 70 20.08 9.05 -7.33
CA PRO A 70 20.03 10.27 -8.12
C PRO A 70 21.38 10.59 -8.70
N ASP A 71 21.38 11.26 -9.85
CA ASP A 71 22.61 11.78 -10.43
C ASP A 71 23.22 12.87 -9.51
N GLY A 72 24.37 12.63 -8.90
CA GLY A 72 25.25 13.63 -8.33
C GLY A 72 24.98 14.21 -6.93
N SER A 73 24.20 13.54 -6.04
CA SER A 73 23.93 14.06 -4.69
C SER A 73 24.06 13.02 -3.59
N GLU A 74 25.06 13.12 -2.74
CA GLU A 74 25.22 12.27 -1.54
C GLU A 74 24.13 12.44 -0.46
N ARG A 75 23.35 13.51 -0.51
CA ARG A 75 22.31 13.86 0.48
C ARG A 75 20.91 13.96 -0.12
N ALA A 76 20.61 13.15 -1.10
CA ALA A 76 19.29 13.15 -1.71
C ALA A 76 18.20 12.74 -0.71
N ALA A 77 17.10 13.49 -0.70
CA ALA A 77 15.88 13.02 -0.02
C ALA A 77 15.39 11.73 -0.69
N SER A 78 14.94 10.77 0.11
CA SER A 78 14.55 9.45 -0.37
C SER A 78 13.05 9.23 -0.33
N VAL A 79 12.56 8.51 -1.33
CA VAL A 79 11.14 8.14 -1.48
C VAL A 79 11.00 6.63 -1.54
N LEU A 80 10.11 6.07 -0.72
CA LEU A 80 9.72 4.67 -0.79
C LEU A 80 8.45 4.52 -1.64
N MET A 81 8.51 3.62 -2.61
CA MET A 81 7.38 3.25 -3.45
C MET A 81 6.74 1.96 -2.94
N VAL A 82 5.43 2.00 -2.68
CA VAL A 82 4.68 0.88 -2.11
C VAL A 82 3.52 0.52 -3.04
N HIS A 83 3.61 -0.64 -3.68
CA HIS A 83 2.59 -1.10 -4.64
C HIS A 83 1.32 -1.64 -3.96
N GLY A 84 0.25 -1.83 -4.73
CA GLY A 84 -1.02 -2.39 -4.28
C GLY A 84 -1.05 -3.93 -4.29
N TRP A 85 -2.17 -4.49 -3.81
CA TRP A 85 -2.42 -5.93 -3.84
C TRP A 85 -2.36 -6.49 -5.26
N THR A 86 -1.76 -7.67 -5.44
CA THR A 86 -1.46 -8.32 -6.72
C THR A 86 -0.54 -7.52 -7.67
N GLY A 87 -0.05 -6.36 -7.27
CA GLY A 87 0.94 -5.59 -8.00
C GLY A 87 2.37 -6.07 -7.73
N GLU A 88 3.33 -5.31 -8.21
CA GLU A 88 4.76 -5.45 -7.90
C GLU A 88 5.46 -4.10 -8.02
N ALA A 89 6.72 -4.03 -7.60
CA ALA A 89 7.52 -2.82 -7.61
C ALA A 89 7.51 -2.09 -8.97
N SER A 90 7.55 -2.84 -10.06
CA SER A 90 7.57 -2.30 -11.43
C SER A 90 6.36 -1.42 -11.77
N PHE A 91 5.21 -1.65 -11.14
CA PHE A 91 4.01 -0.82 -11.36
C PHE A 91 4.19 0.63 -10.92
N MET A 92 5.17 0.90 -10.07
CA MET A 92 5.48 2.24 -9.58
C MET A 92 6.60 2.94 -10.39
N SER A 93 7.05 2.31 -11.49
CA SER A 93 8.22 2.78 -12.25
C SER A 93 8.08 4.18 -12.85
N ALA A 94 6.88 4.58 -13.29
CA ALA A 94 6.66 5.90 -13.83
C ALA A 94 6.88 7.02 -12.79
N PHE A 95 6.46 6.79 -11.54
CA PHE A 95 6.78 7.70 -10.43
C PHE A 95 8.27 7.68 -10.10
N ALA A 96 8.88 6.49 -10.07
CA ALA A 96 10.29 6.31 -9.73
C ALA A 96 11.19 7.09 -10.69
N GLU A 97 11.00 6.94 -11.98
CA GLU A 97 11.79 7.63 -13.00
C GLU A 97 11.63 9.16 -12.90
N GLN A 98 10.41 9.65 -12.75
CA GLN A 98 10.18 11.09 -12.62
C GLN A 98 10.81 11.67 -11.34
N LEU A 99 10.79 10.95 -10.22
CA LEU A 99 11.38 11.41 -8.98
C LEU A 99 12.92 11.32 -9.00
N ARG A 100 13.48 10.26 -9.59
CA ARG A 100 14.92 10.15 -9.82
C ARG A 100 15.46 11.35 -10.60
N ARG A 101 14.82 11.71 -11.72
CA ARG A 101 15.16 12.90 -12.52
C ARG A 101 15.06 14.21 -11.75
N ARG A 102 14.27 14.26 -10.68
CA ARG A 102 14.14 15.40 -9.78
C ARG A 102 15.10 15.36 -8.58
N GLY A 103 16.07 14.45 -8.60
CA GLY A 103 17.13 14.33 -7.60
C GLY A 103 16.68 13.66 -6.30
N PHE A 104 15.68 12.78 -6.35
CA PHE A 104 15.33 11.91 -5.23
C PHE A 104 16.04 10.55 -5.40
N ARG A 105 16.51 10.01 -4.28
CA ARG A 105 16.79 8.59 -4.18
C ARG A 105 15.48 7.85 -4.09
N VAL A 106 15.27 6.81 -4.92
CA VAL A 106 13.99 6.10 -4.96
C VAL A 106 14.19 4.64 -4.64
N VAL A 107 13.45 4.14 -3.67
CA VAL A 107 13.43 2.74 -3.26
C VAL A 107 12.06 2.15 -3.60
N LEU A 108 12.05 1.07 -4.36
CA LEU A 108 10.88 0.26 -4.63
C LEU A 108 11.11 -1.12 -4.03
N PHE A 109 10.06 -1.83 -3.68
CA PHE A 109 10.18 -3.23 -3.25
C PHE A 109 8.92 -4.02 -3.56
N ASP A 110 9.07 -5.32 -3.70
CA ASP A 110 7.96 -6.25 -3.81
C ASP A 110 7.51 -6.67 -2.41
N PHE A 111 6.22 -6.59 -2.10
CA PHE A 111 5.66 -7.13 -0.87
C PHE A 111 5.93 -8.62 -0.70
N PRO A 112 5.87 -9.18 0.51
CA PRO A 112 5.91 -10.64 0.71
C PRO A 112 4.89 -11.32 -0.19
N ALA A 113 5.27 -12.44 -0.80
CA ALA A 113 4.45 -13.21 -1.76
C ALA A 113 4.05 -12.47 -3.05
N HIS A 114 4.72 -11.35 -3.37
CA HIS A 114 4.52 -10.62 -4.64
C HIS A 114 5.84 -10.52 -5.43
N GLY A 115 5.72 -10.30 -6.73
CA GLY A 115 6.85 -10.05 -7.62
C GLY A 115 7.95 -11.10 -7.50
N ARG A 116 9.15 -10.67 -7.09
CA ARG A 116 10.33 -11.53 -6.84
C ARG A 116 10.62 -11.76 -5.36
N SER A 117 9.80 -11.24 -4.47
CA SER A 117 9.91 -11.49 -3.04
C SER A 117 9.49 -12.90 -2.66
N ALA A 118 10.09 -13.43 -1.59
CA ALA A 118 9.79 -14.76 -1.06
C ALA A 118 8.37 -14.87 -0.50
N GLY A 119 7.93 -16.12 -0.31
CA GLY A 119 6.65 -16.44 0.31
C GLY A 119 5.54 -16.78 -0.68
N ARG A 120 4.43 -17.26 -0.16
CA ARG A 120 3.19 -17.57 -0.90
C ARG A 120 1.97 -16.90 -0.28
N HIS A 121 2.09 -16.50 0.97
CA HIS A 121 1.03 -15.91 1.76
C HIS A 121 1.50 -14.59 2.35
N THR A 122 0.59 -13.64 2.38
CA THR A 122 0.81 -12.33 3.01
C THR A 122 -0.55 -11.74 3.42
N ASN A 123 -0.52 -10.64 4.16
CA ASN A 123 -1.69 -9.89 4.58
C ASN A 123 -1.30 -8.42 4.82
N LEU A 124 -2.27 -7.56 5.12
CA LEU A 124 -2.03 -6.14 5.35
C LEU A 124 -0.96 -5.89 6.43
N ILE A 125 -0.95 -6.68 7.50
CA ILE A 125 -0.02 -6.50 8.61
C ILE A 125 1.41 -6.89 8.19
N ALA A 126 1.56 -8.03 7.54
CA ALA A 126 2.85 -8.46 6.97
C ALA A 126 3.39 -7.43 5.95
N CYS A 127 2.52 -6.86 5.10
CA CYS A 127 2.90 -5.79 4.19
C CYS A 127 3.35 -4.51 4.92
N ALA A 128 2.71 -4.16 6.05
CA ALA A 128 3.12 -3.01 6.86
C ALA A 128 4.46 -3.25 7.56
N HIS A 129 4.70 -4.44 8.12
CA HIS A 129 6.00 -4.83 8.67
C HIS A 129 7.09 -4.76 7.61
N ALA A 130 6.86 -5.35 6.44
CA ALA A 130 7.76 -5.29 5.30
C ALA A 130 8.10 -3.85 4.90
N THR A 131 7.08 -2.97 4.82
CA THR A 131 7.27 -1.55 4.50
C THR A 131 8.18 -0.86 5.51
N ARG A 132 7.97 -1.09 6.80
CA ARG A 132 8.78 -0.51 7.86
C ARG A 132 10.22 -1.04 7.83
N GLU A 133 10.41 -2.36 7.74
CA GLU A 133 11.74 -2.95 7.73
C GLU A 133 12.56 -2.58 6.49
N VAL A 134 11.94 -2.50 5.32
CA VAL A 134 12.60 -1.99 4.10
C VAL A 134 13.03 -0.54 4.30
N ALA A 135 12.15 0.30 4.89
CA ALA A 135 12.49 1.68 5.18
C ALA A 135 13.64 1.80 6.20
N GLU A 136 13.70 0.93 7.20
CA GLU A 136 14.79 0.90 8.20
C GLU A 136 16.13 0.42 7.60
N LYS A 137 16.09 -0.58 6.74
CA LYS A 137 17.30 -1.20 6.19
C LYS A 137 17.88 -0.47 4.99
N LEU A 138 17.03 0.17 4.19
CA LEU A 138 17.44 0.94 3.01
C LEU A 138 17.34 2.47 3.21
N GLY A 139 17.04 2.90 4.44
CA GLY A 139 16.91 4.32 4.80
C GLY A 139 18.21 5.11 4.87
N PRO A 140 18.07 6.40 5.24
CA PRO A 140 16.82 7.04 5.68
C PRO A 140 15.80 7.24 4.57
N ILE A 141 14.54 6.92 4.82
CA ILE A 141 13.42 7.19 3.92
C ILE A 141 12.62 8.39 4.44
N HIS A 142 12.42 9.40 3.59
CA HIS A 142 11.72 10.62 3.98
C HIS A 142 10.25 10.63 3.57
N PHE A 143 9.95 10.17 2.36
CA PHE A 143 8.63 10.27 1.75
C PHE A 143 8.12 8.91 1.26
N VAL A 144 6.82 8.80 1.10
CA VAL A 144 6.17 7.59 0.58
C VAL A 144 5.25 7.95 -0.58
N VAL A 145 5.31 7.16 -1.66
CA VAL A 145 4.25 7.08 -2.68
C VAL A 145 3.67 5.69 -2.63
N ALA A 146 2.39 5.58 -2.34
CA ALA A 146 1.76 4.27 -2.13
C ALA A 146 0.45 4.14 -2.92
N HIS A 147 0.22 2.95 -3.49
CA HIS A 147 -0.96 2.63 -4.29
C HIS A 147 -1.88 1.67 -3.57
N SER A 148 -3.19 1.94 -3.61
CA SER A 148 -4.24 1.01 -3.18
C SER A 148 -3.99 0.47 -1.76
N LEU A 149 -4.02 -0.85 -1.54
CA LEU A 149 -3.73 -1.49 -0.24
C LEU A 149 -2.35 -1.11 0.31
N GLY A 150 -1.38 -0.82 -0.55
CA GLY A 150 -0.06 -0.33 -0.16
C GLY A 150 -0.12 0.98 0.62
N GLY A 151 -1.13 1.81 0.37
CA GLY A 151 -1.39 3.03 1.14
C GLY A 151 -1.71 2.73 2.61
N LEU A 152 -2.60 1.76 2.87
CA LEU A 152 -2.92 1.34 4.25
C LEU A 152 -1.69 0.73 4.94
N ALA A 153 -0.90 -0.10 4.24
CA ALA A 153 0.33 -0.69 4.78
C ALA A 153 1.36 0.39 5.13
N ALA A 154 1.55 1.39 4.27
CA ALA A 154 2.46 2.50 4.51
C ALA A 154 2.02 3.38 5.69
N LEU A 155 0.72 3.66 5.81
CA LEU A 155 0.18 4.42 6.93
C LEU A 155 0.29 3.67 8.26
N LEU A 156 0.09 2.34 8.28
CA LEU A 156 0.35 1.51 9.44
C LEU A 156 1.82 1.57 9.86
N ALA A 157 2.74 1.43 8.91
CA ALA A 157 4.18 1.54 9.15
C ALA A 157 4.58 2.93 9.70
N GLY A 158 3.94 3.99 9.19
CA GLY A 158 4.22 5.37 9.60
C GLY A 158 3.54 5.81 10.90
N GLY A 159 2.38 5.25 11.23
CA GLY A 159 1.61 5.63 12.42
C GLY A 159 2.01 4.85 13.67
N GLY A 160 2.52 3.64 13.53
CA GLY A 160 2.85 2.75 14.65
C GLY A 160 1.64 2.32 15.48
N GLY A 161 1.91 1.76 16.65
CA GLY A 161 0.88 1.21 17.53
C GLY A 161 0.31 -0.12 17.03
N PRO A 162 -0.34 -0.93 17.89
CA PRO A 162 -0.76 -2.27 17.52
C PRO A 162 -1.47 -2.32 16.17
N PRO A 163 -1.11 -3.23 15.25
CA PRO A 163 -0.15 -4.33 15.43
C PRO A 163 1.34 -3.96 15.17
N MET A 164 1.65 -2.72 14.85
CA MET A 164 3.02 -2.28 14.57
C MET A 164 3.80 -2.02 15.87
N PRO A 165 5.06 -2.48 16.01
CA PRO A 165 5.84 -2.29 17.24
C PRO A 165 6.21 -0.81 17.47
N ARG A 166 6.46 -0.06 16.39
CA ARG A 166 6.82 1.37 16.39
C ARG A 166 6.52 2.01 15.05
N ALA A 167 6.37 3.32 15.05
CA ALA A 167 6.24 4.13 13.85
C ALA A 167 7.59 4.29 13.13
N TYR A 168 7.56 4.33 11.79
CA TYR A 168 8.69 4.86 11.02
C TYR A 168 8.43 6.35 10.72
N PRO A 169 9.43 7.25 10.90
CA PRO A 169 9.21 8.68 10.88
C PRO A 169 9.16 9.26 9.45
N PHE A 170 8.28 8.74 8.60
CA PHE A 170 8.00 9.35 7.30
C PHE A 170 7.53 10.80 7.49
N ARG A 171 7.82 11.66 6.52
CA ARG A 171 7.53 13.10 6.60
C ARG A 171 6.31 13.51 5.80
N ALA A 172 6.02 12.85 4.69
CA ALA A 172 4.82 13.07 3.90
C ALA A 172 4.46 11.84 3.06
N PHE A 173 3.19 11.78 2.65
CA PHE A 173 2.63 10.69 1.87
C PHE A 173 1.99 11.20 0.58
N VAL A 174 2.14 10.42 -0.50
CA VAL A 174 1.30 10.49 -1.69
C VAL A 174 0.54 9.17 -1.77
N LEU A 175 -0.78 9.23 -1.67
CA LEU A 175 -1.67 8.07 -1.60
C LEU A 175 -2.52 8.01 -2.86
N VAL A 176 -2.28 7.01 -3.70
CA VAL A 176 -2.90 6.85 -5.02
C VAL A 176 -3.97 5.76 -4.94
N SER A 177 -5.22 6.09 -5.25
CA SER A 177 -6.36 5.14 -5.26
C SER A 177 -6.46 4.27 -3.99
N MET A 178 -6.18 4.87 -2.82
CA MET A 178 -6.17 4.14 -1.55
C MET A 178 -7.59 3.94 -1.00
N PRO A 179 -7.95 2.73 -0.53
CA PRO A 179 -9.22 2.52 0.17
C PRO A 179 -9.22 3.22 1.52
N ASN A 180 -10.37 3.81 1.90
CA ASN A 180 -10.51 4.37 3.23
C ASN A 180 -10.80 3.29 4.30
N LYS A 181 -11.59 2.28 3.98
CA LYS A 181 -11.98 1.25 4.96
C LYS A 181 -11.50 -0.13 4.53
N PHE A 182 -10.63 -0.75 5.34
CA PHE A 182 -10.20 -2.13 5.07
C PHE A 182 -11.37 -3.12 5.16
N ALA A 183 -12.37 -2.86 5.99
CA ALA A 183 -13.59 -3.65 6.08
C ALA A 183 -14.39 -3.68 4.77
N ASP A 184 -14.36 -2.62 3.96
CA ASP A 184 -15.02 -2.61 2.66
C ASP A 184 -14.26 -3.47 1.65
N VAL A 185 -12.92 -3.51 1.72
CA VAL A 185 -12.07 -4.41 0.92
C VAL A 185 -12.37 -5.88 1.25
N THR A 186 -12.47 -6.24 2.54
CA THR A 186 -12.77 -7.63 2.95
C THR A 186 -14.17 -8.04 2.57
N ARG A 187 -15.14 -7.12 2.67
CA ARG A 187 -16.52 -7.36 2.25
C ARG A 187 -16.61 -7.58 0.74
N ALA A 188 -16.03 -6.72 -0.08
CA ALA A 188 -16.02 -6.86 -1.54
C ALA A 188 -15.38 -8.18 -1.98
N PHE A 189 -14.32 -8.63 -1.30
CA PHE A 189 -13.73 -9.94 -1.54
C PHE A 189 -14.69 -11.08 -1.21
N GLY A 190 -15.39 -11.02 -0.09
CA GLY A 190 -16.38 -12.02 0.31
C GLY A 190 -17.59 -12.09 -0.62
N GLU A 191 -18.08 -10.94 -1.08
CA GLU A 191 -19.16 -10.84 -2.09
C GLU A 191 -18.73 -11.49 -3.41
N ARG A 192 -17.51 -11.25 -3.86
CA ARG A 192 -16.94 -11.88 -5.06
C ARG A 192 -16.88 -13.41 -4.94
N LEU A 193 -16.62 -13.92 -3.73
CA LEU A 193 -16.63 -15.35 -3.44
C LEU A 193 -18.03 -15.88 -3.08
N ARG A 194 -19.07 -15.02 -3.05
CA ARG A 194 -20.43 -15.34 -2.62
C ARG A 194 -20.47 -16.00 -1.24
N LEU A 195 -19.68 -15.47 -0.31
CA LEU A 195 -19.64 -16.01 1.06
C LEU A 195 -20.96 -15.77 1.77
N ARG A 196 -21.43 -16.80 2.51
CA ARG A 196 -22.52 -16.65 3.47
C ARG A 196 -22.07 -15.79 4.66
N PRO A 197 -22.99 -15.12 5.38
CA PRO A 197 -22.62 -14.23 6.49
C PRO A 197 -21.74 -14.90 7.56
N ALA A 198 -21.97 -16.17 7.89
CA ALA A 198 -21.15 -16.92 8.86
C ALA A 198 -19.70 -17.11 8.37
N ALA A 199 -19.51 -17.43 7.09
CA ALA A 199 -18.20 -17.58 6.47
C ALA A 199 -17.46 -16.22 6.39
N GLN A 200 -18.19 -15.14 6.06
CA GLN A 200 -17.64 -13.78 6.06
C GLN A 200 -17.12 -13.38 7.44
N ARG A 201 -17.92 -13.56 8.49
CA ARG A 201 -17.49 -13.29 9.86
C ARG A 201 -16.28 -14.14 10.29
N SER A 202 -16.26 -15.45 9.95
CA SER A 202 -15.13 -16.34 10.24
C SER A 202 -13.85 -15.90 9.53
N TYR A 203 -13.94 -15.46 8.28
CA TYR A 203 -12.84 -14.91 7.49
C TYR A 203 -12.29 -13.64 8.11
N GLU A 204 -13.16 -12.67 8.40
CA GLU A 204 -12.77 -11.37 8.98
C GLU A 204 -12.21 -11.53 10.39
N HIS A 205 -12.78 -12.40 11.21
CA HIS A 205 -12.26 -12.71 12.54
C HIS A 205 -10.82 -13.22 12.52
N ARG A 206 -10.43 -14.02 11.53
CA ARG A 206 -9.03 -14.47 11.36
C ARG A 206 -8.09 -13.31 11.04
N LEU A 207 -8.54 -12.34 10.26
CA LEU A 207 -7.76 -11.11 10.00
C LEU A 207 -7.63 -10.27 11.27
N GLU A 208 -8.70 -10.17 12.08
CA GLU A 208 -8.69 -9.44 13.35
C GLU A 208 -7.77 -10.09 14.39
N GLN A 209 -7.73 -11.43 14.44
CA GLN A 209 -6.80 -12.16 15.32
C GLN A 209 -5.34 -11.83 15.00
N LEU A 210 -4.97 -11.79 13.71
CA LEU A 210 -3.62 -11.38 13.29
C LEU A 210 -3.31 -9.94 13.64
N ALA A 211 -4.30 -9.08 13.48
CA ALA A 211 -4.14 -7.64 13.70
C ALA A 211 -4.24 -7.24 15.18
N HIS A 212 -4.64 -8.15 16.07
CA HIS A 212 -4.97 -7.89 17.48
C HIS A 212 -5.92 -6.70 17.66
N ARG A 213 -6.77 -6.45 16.65
CA ARG A 213 -7.80 -5.39 16.67
C ARG A 213 -8.83 -5.60 15.56
N SER A 214 -10.02 -5.01 15.74
CA SER A 214 -11.09 -5.08 14.73
C SER A 214 -10.67 -4.45 13.40
N ILE A 215 -11.04 -5.10 12.28
CA ILE A 215 -10.82 -4.58 10.92
C ILE A 215 -11.48 -3.23 10.68
N THR A 216 -12.55 -2.90 11.41
CA THR A 216 -13.23 -1.59 11.34
C THR A 216 -12.37 -0.43 11.83
N ARG A 217 -11.32 -0.71 12.61
CA ARG A 217 -10.36 0.28 13.08
C ARG A 217 -9.33 0.67 12.01
N PHE A 218 -9.15 -0.16 10.98
CA PHE A 218 -8.23 0.13 9.88
C PHE A 218 -8.93 1.00 8.83
N THR A 219 -9.00 2.30 9.11
CA THR A 219 -9.47 3.30 8.14
C THR A 219 -8.32 4.21 7.74
N GLY A 220 -8.25 4.55 6.44
CA GLY A 220 -7.23 5.46 5.91
C GLY A 220 -7.18 6.78 6.67
N ALA A 221 -8.35 7.34 7.02
CA ALA A 221 -8.43 8.56 7.80
C ALA A 221 -7.80 8.41 9.21
N ASN A 222 -8.12 7.33 9.96
CA ASN A 222 -7.55 7.12 11.29
C ASN A 222 -6.05 6.83 11.22
N LEU A 223 -5.62 6.04 10.24
CA LEU A 223 -4.20 5.69 10.06
C LEU A 223 -3.38 6.91 9.63
N LEU A 224 -3.88 7.75 8.73
CA LEU A 224 -3.22 8.99 8.35
C LEU A 224 -3.14 9.96 9.53
N ALA A 225 -4.22 10.13 10.29
CA ALA A 225 -4.23 10.94 11.51
C ALA A 225 -3.16 10.48 12.51
N ALA A 226 -2.99 9.16 12.69
CA ALA A 226 -1.99 8.59 13.59
C ALA A 226 -0.55 8.92 13.16
N THR A 227 -0.29 9.15 11.87
CA THR A 227 1.04 9.57 11.40
C THR A 227 1.37 11.02 11.77
N GLY A 228 0.37 11.88 11.94
CA GLY A 228 0.52 13.33 12.11
C GLY A 228 1.21 14.01 10.93
N ARG A 229 1.19 13.42 9.72
CA ARG A 229 1.93 13.91 8.56
C ARG A 229 1.02 14.36 7.42
N PRO A 230 1.46 15.35 6.63
CA PRO A 230 0.73 15.80 5.46
C PRO A 230 0.63 14.71 4.40
N ALA A 231 -0.47 14.73 3.64
CA ALA A 231 -0.71 13.79 2.56
C ALA A 231 -1.32 14.47 1.34
N LEU A 232 -0.97 13.94 0.15
CA LEU A 232 -1.65 14.19 -1.11
C LEU A 232 -2.41 12.91 -1.51
N LEU A 233 -3.72 13.04 -1.76
CA LEU A 233 -4.59 11.98 -2.25
C LEU A 233 -4.77 12.16 -3.75
N LEU A 234 -4.40 11.17 -4.55
CA LEU A 234 -4.59 11.14 -6.00
C LEU A 234 -5.54 9.98 -6.33
N HIS A 235 -6.68 10.27 -6.98
CA HIS A 235 -7.69 9.24 -7.20
C HIS A 235 -8.42 9.45 -8.52
N ALA A 236 -8.70 8.37 -9.26
CA ALA A 236 -9.51 8.44 -10.44
C ALA A 236 -11.01 8.46 -10.06
N ARG A 237 -11.80 9.36 -10.67
CA ARG A 237 -13.25 9.46 -10.39
C ARG A 237 -14.02 8.23 -10.89
N ASP A 238 -13.49 7.58 -11.91
CA ASP A 238 -13.99 6.35 -12.55
C ASP A 238 -13.35 5.06 -12.01
N ASP A 239 -12.72 5.11 -10.83
CA ASP A 239 -12.15 3.93 -10.18
C ASP A 239 -13.26 2.97 -9.74
N ALA A 240 -13.38 1.84 -10.45
CA ALA A 240 -14.40 0.82 -10.18
C ALA A 240 -13.98 -0.18 -9.08
N GLU A 241 -12.69 -0.22 -8.70
CA GLU A 241 -12.20 -1.10 -7.65
C GLU A 241 -12.28 -0.43 -6.27
N ILE A 242 -11.83 0.82 -6.20
CA ILE A 242 -11.88 1.65 -4.99
C ILE A 242 -12.59 2.95 -5.37
N PRO A 243 -13.88 3.11 -5.07
CA PRO A 243 -14.65 4.30 -5.42
C PRO A 243 -14.02 5.60 -4.91
N PHE A 244 -14.06 6.66 -5.72
CA PHE A 244 -13.50 7.99 -5.43
C PHE A 244 -13.94 8.55 -4.07
N ALA A 245 -15.16 8.22 -3.62
CA ALA A 245 -15.69 8.57 -2.30
C ALA A 245 -14.77 8.15 -1.12
N ASN A 246 -13.91 7.15 -1.31
CA ASN A 246 -12.90 6.79 -0.29
C ASN A 246 -11.91 7.93 -0.04
N ALA A 247 -11.43 8.58 -1.08
CA ALA A 247 -10.52 9.72 -0.96
C ALA A 247 -11.25 10.96 -0.42
N GLU A 248 -12.50 11.21 -0.84
CA GLU A 248 -13.33 12.30 -0.33
C GLU A 248 -13.55 12.17 1.17
N GLN A 249 -13.89 10.97 1.67
CA GLN A 249 -14.08 10.70 3.11
C GLN A 249 -12.82 10.99 3.94
N ILE A 250 -11.63 10.75 3.38
CA ILE A 250 -10.37 11.06 4.07
C ILE A 250 -10.15 12.58 4.07
N ALA A 251 -10.29 13.25 2.93
CA ALA A 251 -10.08 14.69 2.78
C ALA A 251 -11.08 15.54 3.60
N GLN A 252 -12.31 15.04 3.81
CA GLN A 252 -13.30 15.70 4.67
C GLN A 252 -12.93 15.66 6.16
N ARG A 253 -12.13 14.69 6.58
CA ARG A 253 -11.79 14.49 8.01
C ARG A 253 -10.42 15.03 8.38
N LEU A 254 -9.53 15.20 7.41
CA LEU A 254 -8.13 15.57 7.62
C LEU A 254 -7.72 16.64 6.61
N PRO A 255 -6.75 17.49 6.95
CA PRO A 255 -6.21 18.50 6.03
C PRO A 255 -5.27 17.85 4.99
N ALA A 256 -5.84 16.96 4.16
CA ALA A 256 -5.15 16.30 3.06
C ALA A 256 -5.55 16.95 1.73
N GLU A 257 -4.58 17.18 0.85
CA GLU A 257 -4.87 17.64 -0.51
C GLU A 257 -5.49 16.50 -1.31
N LEU A 258 -6.59 16.75 -2.03
CA LEU A 258 -7.24 15.76 -2.90
C LEU A 258 -7.29 16.28 -4.34
N ILE A 259 -6.76 15.47 -5.27
CA ILE A 259 -6.85 15.72 -6.71
C ILE A 259 -7.53 14.52 -7.38
N GLY A 260 -8.65 14.77 -8.04
CA GLY A 260 -9.39 13.79 -8.83
C GLY A 260 -8.99 13.83 -10.31
N PHE A 261 -8.97 12.67 -10.95
CA PHE A 261 -8.69 12.50 -12.38
C PHE A 261 -9.80 11.71 -13.06
N ASP A 262 -10.03 11.94 -14.35
CA ASP A 262 -11.08 11.27 -15.13
C ASP A 262 -10.46 10.27 -16.12
N GLY A 263 -11.14 9.12 -16.37
CA GLY A 263 -10.80 8.16 -17.40
C GLY A 263 -9.57 7.29 -17.13
N LEU A 264 -9.06 7.27 -15.88
CA LEU A 264 -7.83 6.55 -15.53
C LEU A 264 -8.06 5.23 -14.80
N GLY A 265 -9.20 5.08 -14.10
CA GLY A 265 -9.49 3.90 -13.30
C GLY A 265 -8.41 3.59 -12.28
N HIS A 266 -8.45 2.37 -11.72
CA HIS A 266 -7.59 1.96 -10.59
C HIS A 266 -6.11 1.79 -10.93
N ARG A 267 -5.78 1.41 -12.17
CA ARG A 267 -4.41 1.04 -12.56
C ARG A 267 -3.75 1.99 -13.54
N LYS A 268 -4.49 2.50 -14.54
CA LYS A 268 -3.91 3.45 -15.51
C LYS A 268 -3.43 4.74 -14.84
N ILE A 269 -4.01 5.10 -13.70
CA ILE A 269 -3.59 6.24 -12.88
C ILE A 269 -2.10 6.19 -12.52
N LEU A 270 -1.50 5.00 -12.39
CA LEU A 270 -0.09 4.82 -12.06
C LEU A 270 0.87 5.27 -13.17
N TYR A 271 0.39 5.34 -14.40
CA TYR A 271 1.21 5.67 -15.59
C TYR A 271 0.84 7.00 -16.21
N ALA A 272 -0.19 7.66 -15.69
CA ALA A 272 -0.69 8.91 -16.25
C ALA A 272 0.26 10.08 -15.94
N PRO A 273 0.84 10.75 -16.96
CA PRO A 273 1.80 11.82 -16.74
C PRO A 273 1.30 12.96 -15.84
N PRO A 274 0.02 13.39 -15.89
CA PRO A 274 -0.47 14.41 -14.97
C PRO A 274 -0.43 13.97 -13.51
N VAL A 275 -0.76 12.71 -13.21
CA VAL A 275 -0.74 12.14 -11.86
C VAL A 275 0.68 12.11 -11.32
N VAL A 276 1.62 11.60 -12.12
CA VAL A 276 3.05 11.51 -11.78
C VAL A 276 3.64 12.92 -11.55
N ARG A 277 3.25 13.91 -12.37
CA ARG A 277 3.67 15.32 -12.17
C ARG A 277 3.13 15.90 -10.85
N CYS A 278 1.84 15.69 -10.54
CA CYS A 278 1.25 16.15 -9.27
C CYS A 278 2.01 15.57 -8.07
N ALA A 279 2.24 14.25 -8.04
CA ALA A 279 2.99 13.58 -6.98
C ALA A 279 4.40 14.16 -6.82
N SER A 280 5.13 14.28 -7.92
CA SER A 280 6.51 14.75 -7.89
C SER A 280 6.64 16.22 -7.49
N THR A 281 5.70 17.08 -7.91
CA THR A 281 5.67 18.50 -7.51
C THR A 281 5.34 18.65 -6.03
N TYR A 282 4.37 17.86 -5.53
CA TYR A 282 4.06 17.82 -4.11
C TYR A 282 5.28 17.42 -3.26
N LEU A 283 5.98 16.35 -3.64
CA LEU A 283 7.16 15.88 -2.90
C LEU A 283 8.34 16.86 -2.98
N GLN A 284 8.50 17.60 -4.09
CA GLN A 284 9.50 18.68 -4.16
C GLN A 284 9.19 19.80 -3.16
N ARG A 285 7.93 20.22 -3.04
CA ARG A 285 7.51 21.20 -2.04
C ARG A 285 7.76 20.70 -0.62
N GLN A 286 7.43 19.44 -0.33
CA GLN A 286 7.70 18.83 0.98
C GLN A 286 9.21 18.74 1.30
N ARG A 287 10.05 18.48 0.29
CA ARG A 287 11.52 18.50 0.46
C ARG A 287 12.06 19.88 0.81
N GLN A 288 11.55 20.93 0.18
CA GLN A 288 11.95 22.32 0.49
C GLN A 288 11.64 22.66 1.95
N LEU A 289 10.41 22.40 2.40
CA LEU A 289 10.00 22.61 3.79
C LEU A 289 10.89 21.85 4.78
N PHE A 290 11.23 20.59 4.45
CA PHE A 290 12.14 19.77 5.27
C PHE A 290 13.55 20.35 5.38
N CYS A 291 14.10 20.90 4.30
CA CYS A 291 15.42 21.52 4.31
C CYS A 291 15.45 22.81 5.14
N GLU A 292 14.39 23.61 5.09
CA GLU A 292 14.24 24.84 5.86
C GLU A 292 14.17 24.57 7.37
N ASP A 293 13.39 23.55 7.80
CA ASP A 293 13.30 23.16 9.21
C ASP A 293 14.65 22.69 9.78
N ASN A 294 15.40 21.89 9.00
CA ASN A 294 16.72 21.42 9.43
C ASN A 294 17.77 22.55 9.46
N GLY A 295 17.59 23.60 8.64
CA GLY A 295 18.45 24.80 8.66
C GLY A 295 18.17 25.70 9.87
N ARG A 296 16.94 25.74 10.37
CA ARG A 296 16.55 26.52 11.56
C ARG A 296 17.00 25.89 12.87
N THR A 297 17.04 24.55 12.94
CA THR A 297 17.43 23.80 14.16
C THR A 297 18.95 23.78 14.38
N ARG A 298 19.76 24.25 13.43
CA ARG A 298 21.22 24.29 13.52
C ARG A 298 21.78 25.70 13.81
N LYS A 299 20.91 26.67 13.94
CA LYS A 299 21.23 28.03 14.40
C LYS A 299 20.77 28.21 15.85
#